data_05e97448d6ab15bbea41c3423eb9c2e6
#
_entry.id   05e97448d6ab15bbea41c3423eb9c2e6
#
_cell.length_a   1.000
_cell.length_b   1.000
_cell.length_c   1.000
_cell.angle_alpha   90.00
_cell.angle_beta   90.00
_cell.angle_gamma   90.00
#
_symmetry.space_group_name_H-M   'P 1'
#
loop_
_entity.id
_entity.type
_entity.pdbx_description
1 polymer ?
#
loop_
_entity_poly.entity_id
_entity_poly.type
_entity_poly.pdbx_seq_one_letter_code
_entity_poly.pdbx_strand_id
1 'polypeptide(L)'
;MTVKELYERMVGDYDASVKIMMMDSMIAKFIVKVPDDPTYGRLMAAAETMDTAGIFEAAHTLKGVAANFGLTKLSTLASELTEEFRPGRERQMSDEEVREKLEAIRKLHEQTVEGIRAFTAG
;
A
#
# COMPACT_ATOMS: atom_id res chain seq x y z
N MET A 1 21.62 5.19 -5.19
CA MET A 1 20.81 4.78 -4.01
C MET A 1 20.68 3.27 -3.98
N THR A 2 20.97 2.65 -2.85
CA THR A 2 20.79 1.22 -2.66
C THR A 2 19.33 0.91 -2.32
N VAL A 3 18.95 -0.37 -2.44
CA VAL A 3 17.59 -0.81 -2.02
C VAL A 3 17.37 -0.50 -0.54
N LYS A 4 18.36 -0.73 0.30
CA LYS A 4 18.26 -0.43 1.73
C LYS A 4 18.03 1.05 2.00
N GLU A 5 18.73 1.94 1.28
CA GLU A 5 18.54 3.38 1.35
C GLU A 5 17.14 3.79 0.86
N LEU A 6 16.63 3.12 -0.17
CA LEU A 6 15.25 3.32 -0.62
C LEU A 6 14.26 3.07 0.52
N TYR A 7 14.45 1.98 1.28
CA TYR A 7 13.55 1.65 2.39
C TYR A 7 13.65 2.64 3.55
N GLU A 8 14.79 3.27 3.73
CA GLU A 8 14.94 4.36 4.70
C GLU A 8 14.16 5.61 4.26
N ARG A 9 14.10 5.87 2.97
CA ARG A 9 13.41 7.03 2.41
C ARG A 9 11.90 6.86 2.35
N MET A 10 11.43 5.71 1.91
CA MET A 10 10.02 5.37 2.02
C MET A 10 9.77 4.65 3.36
N VAL A 11 8.57 4.75 3.89
CA VAL A 11 8.25 4.14 5.17
C VAL A 11 8.02 2.64 4.97
N GLY A 12 9.11 1.87 4.98
CA GLY A 12 9.07 0.44 4.75
C GLY A 12 10.03 -0.33 5.64
N ASP A 13 9.82 -1.64 5.72
CA ASP A 13 10.65 -2.58 6.48
C ASP A 13 11.47 -3.41 5.50
N TYR A 14 12.74 -3.07 5.36
CA TYR A 14 13.67 -3.74 4.47
C TYR A 14 13.78 -5.24 4.78
N ASP A 15 13.91 -5.60 6.06
CA ASP A 15 14.07 -7.00 6.46
C ASP A 15 12.83 -7.84 6.12
N ALA A 16 11.63 -7.28 6.29
CA ALA A 16 10.39 -7.93 5.90
C ALA A 16 10.34 -8.17 4.40
N SER A 17 10.78 -7.21 3.59
CA SER A 17 10.83 -7.35 2.14
C SER A 17 11.83 -8.43 1.72
N VAL A 18 13.00 -8.47 2.33
CA VAL A 18 14.02 -9.48 2.02
C VAL A 18 13.54 -10.89 2.33
N LYS A 19 12.76 -11.07 3.41
CA LYS A 19 12.19 -12.38 3.75
C LYS A 19 11.28 -12.93 2.66
N ILE A 20 10.58 -12.06 1.95
CA ILE A 20 9.64 -12.46 0.89
C ILE A 20 10.33 -12.50 -0.47
N MET A 21 11.07 -11.45 -0.81
CA MET A 21 11.67 -11.27 -2.14
C MET A 21 13.05 -11.91 -2.26
N MET A 22 13.67 -12.30 -1.16
CA MET A 22 14.91 -13.05 -1.03
C MET A 22 16.18 -12.23 -1.26
N MET A 23 16.21 -11.29 -2.21
CA MET A 23 17.41 -10.50 -2.51
C MET A 23 17.07 -9.12 -3.07
N ASP A 24 18.02 -8.20 -2.91
CA ASP A 24 17.87 -6.80 -3.36
C ASP A 24 17.57 -6.67 -4.84
N SER A 25 18.15 -7.52 -5.68
CA SER A 25 17.93 -7.47 -7.13
C SER A 25 16.49 -7.78 -7.50
N MET A 26 15.84 -8.67 -6.77
CA MET A 26 14.43 -9.00 -6.98
C MET A 26 13.53 -7.87 -6.50
N ILE A 27 13.86 -7.28 -5.36
CA ILE A 27 13.13 -6.10 -4.86
C ILE A 27 13.22 -4.98 -5.90
N ALA A 28 14.43 -4.63 -6.34
CA ALA A 28 14.64 -3.58 -7.32
C ALA A 28 13.87 -3.82 -8.62
N LYS A 29 13.85 -5.06 -9.10
CA LYS A 29 13.17 -5.43 -10.33
C LYS A 29 11.66 -5.19 -10.27
N PHE A 30 11.03 -5.49 -9.15
CA PHE A 30 9.58 -5.45 -9.03
C PHE A 30 9.05 -4.17 -8.39
N ILE A 31 9.79 -3.55 -7.44
CA ILE A 31 9.30 -2.38 -6.74
C ILE A 31 9.12 -1.17 -7.67
N VAL A 32 9.93 -1.10 -8.72
CA VAL A 32 9.85 0.00 -9.70
C VAL A 32 8.52 0.01 -10.47
N LYS A 33 7.75 -1.06 -10.40
CA LYS A 33 6.43 -1.18 -11.02
C LYS A 33 5.31 -0.66 -10.12
N VAL A 34 5.58 -0.45 -8.84
CA VAL A 34 4.56 -0.02 -7.87
C VAL A 34 3.91 1.32 -8.25
N PRO A 35 4.64 2.35 -8.70
CA PRO A 35 4.00 3.60 -9.11
C PRO A 35 2.97 3.45 -10.23
N ASP A 36 3.12 2.46 -11.09
CA ASP A 36 2.21 2.21 -12.21
C ASP A 36 1.11 1.19 -11.89
N ASP A 37 1.12 0.63 -10.69
CA ASP A 37 0.10 -0.32 -10.25
C ASP A 37 -1.24 0.41 -10.07
N PRO A 38 -2.33 -0.08 -10.69
CA PRO A 38 -3.62 0.61 -10.66
C PRO A 38 -4.40 0.44 -9.33
N THR A 39 -3.92 -0.39 -8.42
CA THR A 39 -4.66 -0.76 -7.20
C THR A 39 -4.99 0.43 -6.32
N TYR A 40 -4.00 1.30 -6.06
CA TYR A 40 -4.21 2.50 -5.24
C TYR A 40 -5.28 3.41 -5.86
N GLY A 41 -5.20 3.65 -7.16
CA GLY A 41 -6.19 4.48 -7.88
C GLY A 41 -7.59 3.90 -7.82
N ARG A 42 -7.71 2.57 -7.91
CA ARG A 42 -9.01 1.88 -7.78
C ARG A 42 -9.58 2.04 -6.38
N LEU A 43 -8.73 1.96 -5.35
CA LEU A 43 -9.18 2.18 -3.97
C LEU A 43 -9.73 3.59 -3.78
N MET A 44 -8.99 4.59 -4.25
CA MET A 44 -9.41 5.99 -4.12
C MET A 44 -10.67 6.29 -4.91
N ALA A 45 -10.82 5.74 -6.11
CA ALA A 45 -12.03 5.89 -6.92
C ALA A 45 -13.25 5.26 -6.24
N ALA A 46 -13.11 4.06 -5.72
CA ALA A 46 -14.19 3.38 -4.98
C ALA A 46 -14.58 4.15 -3.73
N ALA A 47 -13.60 4.77 -3.05
CA ALA A 47 -13.84 5.56 -1.85
C ALA A 47 -14.64 6.83 -2.12
N GLU A 48 -14.49 7.45 -3.28
CA GLU A 48 -15.22 8.68 -3.63
C GLU A 48 -16.74 8.49 -3.56
N THR A 49 -17.23 7.32 -3.97
CA THR A 49 -18.66 7.00 -3.97
C THR A 49 -19.06 6.05 -2.84
N MET A 50 -18.16 5.74 -1.94
CA MET A 50 -18.35 4.73 -0.89
C MET A 50 -18.85 3.40 -1.46
N ASP A 51 -18.28 2.98 -2.58
CA ASP A 51 -18.52 1.67 -3.17
C ASP A 51 -17.88 0.59 -2.29
N THR A 52 -18.68 -0.02 -1.43
CA THR A 52 -18.19 -0.95 -0.40
C THR A 52 -17.50 -2.18 -0.99
N ALA A 53 -18.05 -2.74 -2.06
CA ALA A 53 -17.44 -3.89 -2.73
C ALA A 53 -16.11 -3.50 -3.39
N GLY A 54 -16.06 -2.34 -4.03
CA GLY A 54 -14.84 -1.82 -4.66
C GLY A 54 -13.74 -1.51 -3.64
N ILE A 55 -14.11 -0.92 -2.50
CA ILE A 55 -13.16 -0.65 -1.41
C ILE A 55 -12.59 -1.97 -0.89
N PHE A 56 -13.43 -2.97 -0.65
CA PHE A 56 -12.98 -4.27 -0.18
C PHE A 56 -11.97 -4.90 -1.13
N GLU A 57 -12.31 -4.98 -2.41
CA GLU A 57 -11.45 -5.61 -3.42
C GLU A 57 -10.11 -4.89 -3.57
N ALA A 58 -10.14 -3.57 -3.68
CA ALA A 58 -8.93 -2.77 -3.87
C ALA A 58 -8.05 -2.78 -2.60
N ALA A 59 -8.63 -2.66 -1.42
CA ALA A 59 -7.90 -2.70 -0.16
C ALA A 59 -7.25 -4.08 0.05
N HIS A 60 -7.97 -5.16 -0.27
CA HIS A 60 -7.44 -6.52 -0.17
C HIS A 60 -6.23 -6.71 -1.08
N THR A 61 -6.30 -6.24 -2.33
CA THR A 61 -5.18 -6.30 -3.27
C THR A 61 -4.00 -5.44 -2.81
N LEU A 62 -4.28 -4.21 -2.36
CA LEU A 62 -3.24 -3.29 -1.87
C LEU A 62 -2.50 -3.87 -0.67
N LYS A 63 -3.22 -4.51 0.25
CA LYS A 63 -2.64 -5.20 1.40
C LYS A 63 -1.57 -6.20 0.95
N GLY A 64 -1.89 -7.04 -0.05
CA GLY A 64 -0.97 -8.03 -0.58
C GLY A 64 0.25 -7.41 -1.26
N VAL A 65 0.03 -6.40 -2.09
CA VAL A 65 1.13 -5.68 -2.77
C VAL A 65 2.06 -5.05 -1.74
N ALA A 66 1.51 -4.34 -0.77
CA ALA A 66 2.30 -3.68 0.27
C ALA A 66 3.08 -4.69 1.13
N ALA A 67 2.46 -5.80 1.49
CA ALA A 67 3.12 -6.84 2.27
C ALA A 67 4.33 -7.44 1.53
N ASN A 68 4.20 -7.68 0.22
CA ASN A 68 5.27 -8.23 -0.59
C ASN A 68 6.54 -7.37 -0.57
N PHE A 69 6.39 -6.07 -0.44
CA PHE A 69 7.51 -5.13 -0.42
C PHE A 69 7.85 -4.60 0.97
N GLY A 70 7.31 -5.22 2.04
CA GLY A 70 7.61 -4.79 3.40
C GLY A 70 7.09 -3.39 3.74
N LEU A 71 6.08 -2.91 3.03
CA LEU A 71 5.41 -1.65 3.32
C LEU A 71 4.38 -1.87 4.42
N THR A 72 4.88 -2.11 5.62
CA THR A 72 4.10 -2.64 6.75
C THR A 72 2.99 -1.73 7.21
N LYS A 73 3.24 -0.43 7.29
CA LYS A 73 2.20 0.53 7.70
C LYS A 73 1.09 0.60 6.68
N LEU A 74 1.44 0.63 5.40
CA LEU A 74 0.47 0.64 4.31
C LEU A 74 -0.34 -0.66 4.29
N SER A 75 0.32 -1.79 4.45
CA SER A 75 -0.33 -3.11 4.53
C SER A 75 -1.31 -3.19 5.69
N THR A 76 -0.95 -2.66 6.87
CA THR A 76 -1.80 -2.66 8.05
C THR A 76 -3.06 -1.83 7.81
N LEU A 77 -2.92 -0.62 7.28
CA LEU A 77 -4.08 0.25 6.98
C LEU A 77 -4.99 -0.39 5.93
N ALA A 78 -4.42 -0.96 4.89
CA ALA A 78 -5.19 -1.66 3.86
C ALA A 78 -5.92 -2.87 4.44
N SER A 79 -5.28 -3.62 5.35
CA SER A 79 -5.89 -4.75 6.04
C SER A 79 -7.08 -4.32 6.90
N GLU A 80 -6.97 -3.20 7.61
CA GLU A 80 -8.06 -2.66 8.43
C GLU A 80 -9.27 -2.30 7.56
N LEU A 81 -9.06 -1.67 6.41
CA LEU A 81 -10.14 -1.37 5.47
C LEU A 81 -10.73 -2.65 4.85
N THR A 82 -9.88 -3.62 4.53
CA THR A 82 -10.34 -4.91 4.01
C THR A 82 -11.30 -5.57 4.98
N GLU A 83 -10.95 -5.63 6.26
CA GLU A 83 -11.80 -6.24 7.28
C GLU A 83 -13.08 -5.43 7.50
N GLU A 84 -13.00 -4.10 7.51
CA GLU A 84 -14.16 -3.24 7.69
C GLU A 84 -15.22 -3.43 6.60
N PHE A 85 -14.78 -3.60 5.35
CA PHE A 85 -15.66 -3.72 4.19
C PHE A 85 -15.86 -5.16 3.73
N ARG A 86 -15.44 -6.15 4.50
CA ARG A 86 -15.63 -7.56 4.17
C ARG A 86 -17.12 -7.89 4.00
N PRO A 87 -17.52 -8.53 2.90
CA PRO A 87 -18.93 -8.90 2.70
C PRO A 87 -19.50 -9.71 3.86
N GLY A 88 -20.68 -9.35 4.30
CA GLY A 88 -21.37 -10.00 5.42
C GLY A 88 -20.98 -9.52 6.80
N ARG A 89 -19.99 -8.63 6.89
CA ARG A 89 -19.60 -8.03 8.16
C ARG A 89 -20.33 -6.72 8.40
N GLU A 90 -20.82 -6.51 9.63
CA GLU A 90 -21.38 -5.23 10.05
C GLU A 90 -20.27 -4.18 10.19
N ARG A 91 -20.51 -3.00 9.65
CA ARG A 91 -19.57 -1.89 9.71
C ARG A 91 -19.39 -1.40 11.15
N GLN A 92 -18.12 -1.25 11.56
CA GLN A 92 -17.73 -0.80 12.90
C GLN A 92 -17.21 0.65 12.90
N MET A 93 -16.59 1.08 11.78
CA MET A 93 -16.01 2.40 11.64
C MET A 93 -17.04 3.41 11.13
N SER A 94 -16.94 4.65 11.60
CA SER A 94 -17.68 5.76 10.99
C SER A 94 -17.08 6.09 9.62
N ASP A 95 -17.82 6.80 8.78
CA ASP A 95 -17.28 7.27 7.49
C ASP A 95 -16.09 8.20 7.68
N GLU A 96 -16.08 8.98 8.76
CA GLU A 96 -14.95 9.84 9.11
C GLU A 96 -13.70 9.03 9.42
N GLU A 97 -13.82 7.96 10.21
CA GLU A 97 -12.69 7.07 10.51
C GLU A 97 -12.16 6.39 9.24
N VAL A 98 -13.03 6.00 8.32
CA VAL A 98 -12.64 5.44 7.03
C VAL A 98 -11.85 6.47 6.22
N ARG A 99 -12.33 7.72 6.17
CA ARG A 99 -11.63 8.80 5.46
C ARG A 99 -10.26 9.10 6.06
N GLU A 100 -10.12 9.06 7.37
CA GLU A 100 -8.83 9.23 8.05
C GLU A 100 -7.84 8.14 7.64
N LYS A 101 -8.28 6.89 7.58
CA LYS A 101 -7.43 5.78 7.12
C LYS A 101 -7.04 5.92 5.66
N LEU A 102 -7.97 6.34 4.80
CA LEU A 102 -7.70 6.59 3.39
C LEU A 102 -6.68 7.72 3.22
N GLU A 103 -6.76 8.77 4.02
CA GLU A 103 -5.81 9.87 3.99
C GLU A 103 -4.42 9.42 4.44
N ALA A 104 -4.34 8.57 5.46
CA ALA A 104 -3.07 7.99 5.89
C ALA A 104 -2.47 7.10 4.78
N ILE A 105 -3.29 6.32 4.09
CA ILE A 105 -2.88 5.52 2.94
C ILE A 105 -2.35 6.43 1.83
N ARG A 106 -3.04 7.53 1.54
CA ARG A 106 -2.61 8.48 0.51
C ARG A 106 -1.22 9.02 0.78
N LYS A 107 -0.98 9.45 2.01
CA LYS A 107 0.34 9.99 2.42
C LYS A 107 1.45 8.95 2.29
N LEU A 108 1.20 7.73 2.76
CA LEU A 108 2.17 6.64 2.68
C LEU A 108 2.45 6.25 1.23
N HIS A 109 1.42 6.22 0.40
CA HIS A 109 1.57 5.91 -1.02
C HIS A 109 2.40 6.99 -1.74
N GLU A 110 2.11 8.26 -1.50
CA GLU A 110 2.90 9.37 -2.07
C GLU A 110 4.37 9.28 -1.67
N GLN A 111 4.64 9.00 -0.41
CA GLN A 111 5.99 8.86 0.11
C GLN A 111 6.71 7.67 -0.52
N THR A 112 6.01 6.57 -0.71
CA THR A 112 6.52 5.38 -1.38
C THR A 112 6.86 5.67 -2.83
N VAL A 113 5.95 6.28 -3.56
CA VAL A 113 6.16 6.63 -4.99
C VAL A 113 7.31 7.60 -5.15
N GLU A 114 7.39 8.62 -4.30
CA GLU A 114 8.51 9.58 -4.31
C GLU A 114 9.85 8.88 -4.11
N GLY A 115 9.93 7.99 -3.13
CA GLY A 115 11.13 7.21 -2.86
C GLY A 115 11.54 6.35 -4.05
N ILE A 116 10.58 5.66 -4.65
CA ILE A 116 10.84 4.81 -5.81
C ILE A 116 11.30 5.62 -7.02
N ARG A 117 10.69 6.77 -7.27
CA ARG A 117 11.11 7.66 -8.37
C ARG A 117 12.53 8.17 -8.17
N ALA A 118 12.90 8.53 -6.94
CA ALA A 118 14.26 8.92 -6.61
C ALA A 118 15.25 7.78 -6.83
N PHE A 119 14.85 6.56 -6.47
CA PHE A 119 15.64 5.35 -6.68
C PHE A 119 15.87 5.08 -8.16
N THR A 120 14.85 5.21 -9.00
CA THR A 120 14.95 4.95 -10.44
C THR A 120 15.70 6.06 -11.18
N ALA A 121 15.67 7.29 -10.68
CA ALA A 121 16.37 8.43 -11.29
C ALA A 121 17.88 8.39 -11.01
N GLY A 122 18.26 7.76 -9.94
CA GLY A 122 19.64 7.63 -9.54
C GLY A 122 20.31 6.37 -10.01
#